data_1290f058bcfc98ce6c5dbd47f4b19547
#
_entry.id   1290f058bcfc98ce6c5dbd47f4b19547
#
_cell.length_a   1.000
_cell.length_b   1.000
_cell.length_c   1.000
_cell.angle_alpha   90.00
_cell.angle_beta   90.00
_cell.angle_gamma   90.00
#
_symmetry.space_group_name_H-M   'P 1'
#
loop_
_entity.id
_entity.type
_entity.pdbx_description
1 polymer ?
#
loop_
_entity_poly.entity_id
_entity_poly.type
_entity_poly.pdbx_seq_one_letter_code
_entity_poly.pdbx_strand_id
1 'polypeptide(L)'
;MTTPRLLHLADLETIYDDPERLGRLTGAIDRARDDRTIVVGSGDTSALGALAFESEDGRAIARPFYDRIALDADTLGNHEFDHGASEAAEWARSTATTHLAANVSGVTAGDGGRWPYLEPGTLIERAGHQIGMIGVVHPGTVELSGLDLDVQIVDPVDPVRTEAARLRASGADWLVVCSHAGPIDERIAAETDVDAVLGGHDHDAVREWVDGTLVSRTEGGQAGVYQLVELGASPTDGADEIEARTHSIDVAPRVEAVESAYLDMAAERGLTTELGSLPEPLGHPEAAHLVAEAYRIGGDVDVGLVAAASVRDGLPRHLTRGDVVGIVPFGSTLDVHRLPGERLRSIAERCADPLDATHGGLVAAGLELGDDDEASVGGRPIDPIETYHLGCMSYLTVVDAVPELDPDTHVDSLGPQHEHVLAAVSNRVREAAPGAGTDETA
;
A
#
# COMPACT_ATOMS: atom_id res chain seq x y z
N MET A 1 -23.30 -17.08 -26.30
CA MET A 1 -22.41 -17.86 -25.40
C MET A 1 -22.20 -17.01 -24.18
N THR A 2 -22.08 -17.62 -23.02
CA THR A 2 -21.74 -16.88 -21.78
C THR A 2 -20.25 -16.51 -21.86
N THR A 3 -19.92 -15.23 -21.77
CA THR A 3 -18.52 -14.75 -21.77
C THR A 3 -17.94 -14.82 -20.37
N PRO A 4 -16.62 -15.07 -20.23
CA PRO A 4 -15.97 -15.07 -18.93
C PRO A 4 -15.86 -13.65 -18.38
N ARG A 5 -15.79 -13.54 -17.05
CA ARG A 5 -15.69 -12.27 -16.35
C ARG A 5 -14.63 -12.38 -15.26
N LEU A 6 -13.82 -11.34 -15.10
CA LEU A 6 -12.89 -11.21 -13.98
C LEU A 6 -13.51 -10.29 -12.92
N LEU A 7 -13.40 -10.68 -11.66
CA LEU A 7 -13.58 -9.80 -10.51
C LEU A 7 -12.18 -9.49 -9.99
N HIS A 8 -11.76 -8.25 -10.15
CA HIS A 8 -10.41 -7.82 -9.86
C HIS A 8 -10.36 -7.00 -8.58
N LEU A 9 -9.37 -7.32 -7.75
CA LEU A 9 -9.01 -6.65 -6.50
C LEU A 9 -7.52 -6.29 -6.56
N ALA A 10 -7.13 -5.20 -5.91
CA ALA A 10 -5.74 -4.82 -5.67
C ALA A 10 -5.67 -4.01 -4.38
N ASP A 11 -4.50 -3.90 -3.78
CA ASP A 11 -4.21 -2.97 -2.70
C ASP A 11 -5.26 -3.04 -1.58
N LEU A 12 -5.50 -4.23 -1.03
CA LEU A 12 -6.42 -4.44 0.09
C LEU A 12 -5.88 -3.87 1.39
N GLU A 13 -4.60 -4.05 1.62
CA GLU A 13 -3.79 -3.41 2.67
C GLU A 13 -4.51 -3.19 4.01
N THR A 14 -4.91 -1.93 4.29
CA THR A 14 -5.47 -1.51 5.57
C THR A 14 -6.98 -1.80 5.72
N ILE A 15 -7.65 -2.38 4.70
CA ILE A 15 -9.09 -2.72 4.80
C ILE A 15 -9.38 -3.66 5.98
N TYR A 16 -8.38 -4.40 6.43
CA TYR A 16 -8.50 -5.33 7.57
C TYR A 16 -8.69 -4.61 8.91
N ASP A 17 -8.36 -3.32 8.98
CA ASP A 17 -8.61 -2.46 10.14
C ASP A 17 -10.04 -1.88 10.15
N ASP A 18 -10.80 -2.04 9.04
CA ASP A 18 -12.20 -1.66 8.92
C ASP A 18 -13.08 -2.90 8.70
N PRO A 19 -13.48 -3.59 9.78
CA PRO A 19 -14.28 -4.82 9.71
C PRO A 19 -15.61 -4.66 8.98
N GLU A 20 -16.26 -3.48 9.06
CA GLU A 20 -17.49 -3.21 8.33
C GLU A 20 -17.25 -3.16 6.81
N ARG A 21 -16.21 -2.44 6.38
CA ARG A 21 -15.82 -2.36 4.96
C ARG A 21 -15.43 -3.73 4.43
N LEU A 22 -14.66 -4.50 5.20
CA LEU A 22 -14.27 -5.87 4.85
C LEU A 22 -15.49 -6.79 4.70
N GLY A 23 -16.46 -6.68 5.61
CA GLY A 23 -17.74 -7.38 5.53
C GLY A 23 -18.54 -7.02 4.27
N ARG A 24 -18.54 -5.74 3.88
CA ARG A 24 -19.18 -5.23 2.65
C ARG A 24 -18.47 -5.72 1.39
N LEU A 25 -17.12 -5.69 1.37
CA LEU A 25 -16.35 -6.22 0.24
C LEU A 25 -16.66 -7.70 0.03
N THR A 26 -16.65 -8.49 1.10
CA THR A 26 -17.03 -9.91 1.03
C THR A 26 -18.44 -10.09 0.43
N GLY A 27 -19.40 -9.31 0.88
CA GLY A 27 -20.79 -9.38 0.36
C GLY A 27 -20.92 -8.91 -1.09
N ALA A 28 -20.09 -7.95 -1.52
CA ALA A 28 -20.02 -7.51 -2.91
C ALA A 28 -19.50 -8.63 -3.82
N ILE A 29 -18.40 -9.29 -3.40
CA ILE A 29 -17.79 -10.43 -4.10
C ILE A 29 -18.80 -11.58 -4.21
N ASP A 30 -19.45 -11.96 -3.11
CA ASP A 30 -20.47 -13.02 -3.10
C ASP A 30 -21.60 -12.73 -4.07
N ARG A 31 -22.08 -11.48 -4.15
CA ARG A 31 -23.13 -11.07 -5.07
C ARG A 31 -22.69 -11.07 -6.53
N ALA A 32 -21.44 -10.67 -6.79
CA ALA A 32 -20.91 -10.54 -8.13
C ALA A 32 -20.46 -11.89 -8.73
N ARG A 33 -20.12 -12.86 -7.88
CA ARG A 33 -19.59 -14.16 -8.29
C ARG A 33 -20.69 -15.05 -8.86
N ASP A 34 -20.44 -15.61 -10.02
CA ASP A 34 -21.24 -16.65 -10.68
C ASP A 34 -20.32 -17.67 -11.39
N ASP A 35 -20.91 -18.63 -12.11
CA ASP A 35 -20.17 -19.73 -12.78
C ASP A 35 -19.18 -19.25 -13.87
N ARG A 36 -19.29 -17.99 -14.31
CA ARG A 36 -18.40 -17.37 -15.32
C ARG A 36 -17.33 -16.46 -14.71
N THR A 37 -17.35 -16.27 -13.39
CA THR A 37 -16.47 -15.33 -12.71
C THR A 37 -15.18 -16.02 -12.30
N ILE A 38 -14.04 -15.35 -12.61
CA ILE A 38 -12.72 -15.63 -12.06
C ILE A 38 -12.40 -14.48 -11.09
N VAL A 39 -11.98 -14.76 -9.87
CA VAL A 39 -11.59 -13.73 -8.89
C VAL A 39 -10.08 -13.64 -8.87
N VAL A 40 -9.55 -12.46 -9.14
CA VAL A 40 -8.12 -12.22 -9.28
C VAL A 40 -7.65 -11.04 -8.44
N GLY A 41 -6.41 -11.13 -7.97
CA GLY A 41 -5.72 -10.06 -7.27
C GLY A 41 -4.54 -9.53 -8.08
N SER A 42 -4.18 -8.28 -7.83
CA SER A 42 -2.98 -7.64 -8.40
C SER A 42 -2.03 -7.13 -7.31
N GLY A 43 -1.81 -7.94 -6.28
CA GLY A 43 -0.84 -7.68 -5.21
C GLY A 43 -1.33 -6.75 -4.11
N ASP A 44 -0.53 -6.61 -3.06
CA ASP A 44 -0.84 -5.91 -1.82
C ASP A 44 -2.21 -6.32 -1.24
N THR A 45 -2.48 -7.61 -1.35
CA THR A 45 -3.72 -8.24 -0.90
C THR A 45 -3.62 -8.82 0.50
N SER A 46 -2.40 -8.98 1.04
CA SER A 46 -2.15 -9.33 2.42
C SER A 46 -2.42 -8.14 3.36
N ALA A 47 -2.55 -8.42 4.66
CA ALA A 47 -2.87 -7.37 5.62
C ALA A 47 -1.68 -6.44 5.88
N LEU A 48 -1.95 -5.16 5.83
CA LEU A 48 -1.16 -4.06 6.35
C LEU A 48 -2.07 -3.29 7.33
N GLY A 49 -1.52 -2.44 8.19
CA GLY A 49 -2.31 -1.65 9.13
C GLY A 49 -2.14 -2.08 10.58
N ALA A 50 -2.95 -1.53 11.48
CA ALA A 50 -2.83 -1.71 12.92
C ALA A 50 -2.97 -3.17 13.35
N LEU A 51 -3.93 -3.88 12.77
CA LEU A 51 -4.21 -5.25 13.12
C LEU A 51 -3.06 -6.19 12.76
N ALA A 52 -2.47 -6.02 11.57
CA ALA A 52 -1.30 -6.78 11.15
C ALA A 52 -0.07 -6.41 11.99
N PHE A 53 0.14 -5.12 12.23
CA PHE A 53 1.28 -4.61 12.99
C PHE A 53 1.31 -5.10 14.44
N GLU A 54 0.16 -5.16 15.11
CA GLU A 54 0.02 -5.63 16.50
C GLU A 54 -0.17 -7.15 16.62
N SER A 55 -0.04 -7.89 15.50
CA SER A 55 -0.22 -9.34 15.48
C SER A 55 1.11 -10.07 15.35
N GLU A 56 1.32 -11.11 16.16
CA GLU A 56 2.47 -12.02 15.97
C GLU A 56 2.40 -12.75 14.63
N ASP A 57 1.19 -12.99 14.12
CA ASP A 57 0.94 -13.61 12.81
C ASP A 57 1.12 -12.62 11.65
N GLY A 58 1.27 -11.31 11.93
CA GLY A 58 1.46 -10.28 10.92
C GLY A 58 0.41 -10.35 9.82
N ARG A 59 0.85 -10.49 8.56
CA ARG A 59 -0.04 -10.56 7.40
C ARG A 59 -0.98 -11.74 7.37
N ALA A 60 -0.65 -12.83 8.06
CA ALA A 60 -1.49 -14.04 8.10
C ALA A 60 -2.89 -13.77 8.67
N ILE A 61 -3.09 -12.63 9.35
CA ILE A 61 -4.42 -12.18 9.77
C ILE A 61 -5.37 -11.94 8.58
N ALA A 62 -4.87 -11.69 7.39
CA ALA A 62 -5.68 -11.58 6.18
C ALA A 62 -6.33 -12.91 5.77
N ARG A 63 -5.77 -14.03 6.22
CA ARG A 63 -6.11 -15.38 5.76
C ARG A 63 -7.59 -15.74 5.89
N PRO A 64 -8.32 -15.47 7.00
CA PRO A 64 -9.74 -15.82 7.09
C PRO A 64 -10.59 -15.16 6.00
N PHE A 65 -10.28 -13.91 5.65
CA PHE A 65 -10.94 -13.22 4.54
C PHE A 65 -10.48 -13.80 3.20
N TYR A 66 -9.19 -13.97 2.99
CA TYR A 66 -8.60 -14.46 1.77
C TYR A 66 -9.11 -15.86 1.38
N ASP A 67 -9.14 -16.78 2.34
CA ASP A 67 -9.73 -18.12 2.16
C ASP A 67 -11.25 -18.04 1.86
N ARG A 68 -11.95 -17.05 2.45
CA ARG A 68 -13.39 -16.87 2.23
C ARG A 68 -13.71 -16.36 0.84
N ILE A 69 -12.94 -15.42 0.31
CA ILE A 69 -13.15 -14.90 -1.04
C ILE A 69 -12.62 -15.83 -2.12
N ALA A 70 -11.69 -16.73 -1.79
CA ALA A 70 -11.12 -17.77 -2.66
C ALA A 70 -10.70 -17.20 -4.02
N LEU A 71 -9.62 -16.42 -4.05
CA LEU A 71 -8.99 -15.93 -5.27
C LEU A 71 -8.54 -17.12 -6.15
N ASP A 72 -8.84 -17.08 -7.43
CA ASP A 72 -8.36 -18.08 -8.40
C ASP A 72 -6.86 -17.85 -8.72
N ALA A 73 -6.44 -16.57 -8.81
CA ALA A 73 -5.05 -16.17 -8.99
C ALA A 73 -4.78 -14.80 -8.35
N ASP A 74 -3.53 -14.57 -7.97
CA ASP A 74 -3.05 -13.30 -7.44
C ASP A 74 -1.57 -13.10 -7.81
N THR A 75 -1.09 -11.85 -7.84
CA THR A 75 0.36 -11.58 -7.83
C THR A 75 0.80 -11.14 -6.44
N LEU A 76 2.09 -10.97 -6.22
CA LEU A 76 2.59 -10.30 -5.03
C LEU A 76 2.76 -8.81 -5.32
N GLY A 77 2.51 -7.97 -4.33
CA GLY A 77 2.89 -6.56 -4.35
C GLY A 77 4.19 -6.32 -3.58
N ASN A 78 4.54 -5.07 -3.39
CA ASN A 78 5.74 -4.71 -2.63
C ASN A 78 5.55 -4.96 -1.13
N HIS A 79 4.34 -4.78 -0.61
CA HIS A 79 4.06 -5.00 0.81
C HIS A 79 4.11 -6.46 1.22
N GLU A 80 3.95 -7.44 0.33
CA GLU A 80 4.22 -8.83 0.65
C GLU A 80 5.70 -9.06 1.05
N PHE A 81 6.62 -8.16 0.70
CA PHE A 81 8.04 -8.26 1.03
C PHE A 81 8.49 -7.44 2.25
N ASP A 82 7.63 -6.66 2.92
CA ASP A 82 8.00 -5.79 4.06
C ASP A 82 8.67 -6.52 5.22
N HIS A 83 8.41 -7.83 5.39
CA HIS A 83 9.05 -8.67 6.40
C HIS A 83 10.04 -9.67 5.81
N GLY A 84 10.46 -9.45 4.57
CA GLY A 84 11.46 -10.26 3.89
C GLY A 84 10.89 -11.32 2.95
N ALA A 85 11.77 -11.83 2.10
CA ALA A 85 11.43 -12.80 1.06
C ALA A 85 10.85 -14.11 1.63
N SER A 86 11.30 -14.56 2.80
CA SER A 86 10.79 -15.77 3.47
C SER A 86 9.32 -15.63 3.84
N GLU A 87 8.91 -14.47 4.34
CA GLU A 87 7.51 -14.20 4.72
C GLU A 87 6.61 -14.12 3.47
N ALA A 88 7.08 -13.48 2.40
CA ALA A 88 6.36 -13.45 1.13
C ALA A 88 6.18 -14.85 0.54
N ALA A 89 7.20 -15.71 0.60
CA ALA A 89 7.10 -17.13 0.18
C ALA A 89 6.15 -17.93 1.06
N GLU A 90 6.15 -17.69 2.38
CA GLU A 90 5.24 -18.36 3.31
C GLU A 90 3.79 -17.91 3.06
N TRP A 91 3.55 -16.64 2.79
CA TRP A 91 2.24 -16.14 2.39
C TRP A 91 1.74 -16.89 1.15
N ALA A 92 2.53 -16.91 0.06
CA ALA A 92 2.17 -17.60 -1.17
C ALA A 92 1.90 -19.10 -0.93
N ARG A 93 2.71 -19.77 -0.08
CA ARG A 93 2.56 -21.17 0.27
C ARG A 93 1.31 -21.47 1.11
N SER A 94 0.91 -20.52 1.95
CA SER A 94 -0.11 -20.75 2.99
C SER A 94 -1.54 -20.62 2.49
N THR A 95 -1.77 -20.07 1.30
CA THR A 95 -3.08 -19.88 0.69
C THR A 95 -3.39 -20.95 -0.36
N ALA A 96 -4.65 -21.09 -0.73
CA ALA A 96 -5.07 -21.98 -1.82
C ALA A 96 -5.01 -21.29 -3.20
N THR A 97 -4.67 -20.03 -3.24
CA THR A 97 -4.58 -19.20 -4.44
C THR A 97 -3.34 -19.56 -5.26
N THR A 98 -3.44 -19.51 -6.58
CA THR A 98 -2.27 -19.59 -7.46
C THR A 98 -1.57 -18.24 -7.48
N HIS A 99 -0.42 -18.13 -6.81
CA HIS A 99 0.37 -16.90 -6.83
C HIS A 99 1.26 -16.85 -8.07
N LEU A 100 1.26 -15.69 -8.73
CA LEU A 100 1.90 -15.46 -10.01
C LEU A 100 3.00 -14.39 -9.89
N ALA A 101 4.17 -14.63 -10.50
CA ALA A 101 5.20 -13.62 -10.70
C ALA A 101 6.17 -14.04 -11.81
N ALA A 102 6.01 -13.50 -12.99
CA ALA A 102 6.84 -13.83 -14.14
C ALA A 102 8.25 -13.22 -14.05
N ASN A 103 8.40 -12.11 -13.35
CA ASN A 103 9.64 -11.34 -13.26
C ASN A 103 10.41 -11.51 -11.92
N VAL A 104 9.98 -12.43 -11.06
CA VAL A 104 10.63 -12.72 -9.77
C VAL A 104 11.43 -14.02 -9.85
N SER A 105 12.67 -14.00 -9.37
CA SER A 105 13.55 -15.18 -9.25
C SER A 105 14.32 -15.15 -7.94
N GLY A 106 14.66 -16.36 -7.41
CA GLY A 106 15.53 -16.46 -6.23
C GLY A 106 17.00 -16.34 -6.63
N VAL A 107 17.82 -15.64 -5.85
CA VAL A 107 19.26 -15.51 -6.09
C VAL A 107 19.98 -16.83 -5.88
N THR A 108 19.50 -17.68 -4.95
CA THR A 108 20.13 -18.96 -4.55
C THR A 108 19.39 -20.22 -5.00
N ALA A 109 18.30 -20.09 -5.78
CA ALA A 109 17.50 -21.24 -6.20
C ALA A 109 18.28 -22.17 -7.16
N GLY A 110 18.58 -23.36 -6.69
CA GLY A 110 19.33 -24.38 -7.45
C GLY A 110 18.57 -25.08 -8.59
N ASP A 111 17.33 -24.73 -8.85
CA ASP A 111 16.37 -25.35 -9.78
C ASP A 111 15.94 -24.45 -10.95
N GLY A 112 16.83 -23.63 -11.46
CA GLY A 112 16.56 -22.75 -12.60
C GLY A 112 16.12 -21.35 -12.25
N GLY A 113 16.29 -20.92 -10.99
CA GLY A 113 16.05 -19.55 -10.55
C GLY A 113 14.59 -19.23 -10.22
N ARG A 114 13.68 -20.21 -10.24
CA ARG A 114 12.28 -19.99 -9.83
C ARG A 114 12.19 -19.77 -8.33
N TRP A 115 11.41 -18.78 -7.96
CA TRP A 115 11.13 -18.56 -6.56
C TRP A 115 10.03 -19.52 -6.07
N PRO A 116 10.13 -20.08 -4.85
CA PRO A 116 9.17 -21.08 -4.37
C PRO A 116 7.74 -20.57 -4.37
N TYR A 117 6.80 -21.44 -4.78
CA TYR A 117 5.34 -21.21 -4.74
C TYR A 117 4.82 -20.09 -5.67
N LEU A 118 5.66 -19.56 -6.57
CA LEU A 118 5.24 -18.66 -7.63
C LEU A 118 5.28 -19.33 -8.99
N GLU A 119 4.25 -19.11 -9.79
CA GLU A 119 4.20 -19.48 -11.19
C GLU A 119 4.34 -18.21 -12.05
N PRO A 120 5.02 -18.23 -13.20
CA PRO A 120 5.05 -17.08 -14.11
C PRO A 120 3.67 -16.69 -14.61
N GLY A 121 2.84 -17.70 -14.86
CA GLY A 121 1.48 -17.59 -15.33
C GLY A 121 0.77 -18.93 -15.36
N THR A 122 -0.54 -18.90 -15.40
CA THR A 122 -1.42 -20.07 -15.39
C THR A 122 -2.53 -19.97 -16.43
N LEU A 123 -3.16 -21.10 -16.77
CA LEU A 123 -4.39 -21.15 -17.56
C LEU A 123 -5.56 -21.49 -16.66
N ILE A 124 -6.63 -20.69 -16.75
CA ILE A 124 -7.88 -20.91 -16.04
C ILE A 124 -9.00 -21.11 -17.07
N GLU A 125 -9.67 -22.26 -17.01
CA GLU A 125 -10.85 -22.49 -17.84
C GLU A 125 -12.08 -21.90 -17.16
N ARG A 126 -12.82 -21.02 -17.88
CA ARG A 126 -14.05 -20.44 -17.37
C ARG A 126 -15.04 -20.16 -18.52
N ALA A 127 -16.29 -20.55 -18.35
CA ALA A 127 -17.35 -20.36 -19.35
C ALA A 127 -17.01 -20.94 -20.76
N GLY A 128 -16.14 -21.97 -20.83
CA GLY A 128 -15.70 -22.60 -22.07
C GLY A 128 -14.56 -21.86 -22.78
N HIS A 129 -13.91 -20.92 -22.12
CA HIS A 129 -12.73 -20.18 -22.59
C HIS A 129 -11.52 -20.51 -21.75
N GLN A 130 -10.33 -20.43 -22.36
CA GLN A 130 -9.04 -20.53 -21.69
C GLN A 130 -8.46 -19.14 -21.46
N ILE A 131 -8.36 -18.73 -20.21
CA ILE A 131 -7.83 -17.42 -19.82
C ILE A 131 -6.42 -17.61 -19.26
N GLY A 132 -5.42 -17.07 -19.95
CA GLY A 132 -4.04 -17.02 -19.47
C GLY A 132 -3.87 -15.85 -18.52
N MET A 133 -3.46 -16.14 -17.29
CA MET A 133 -3.14 -15.14 -16.26
C MET A 133 -1.63 -15.09 -16.09
N ILE A 134 -1.06 -13.90 -16.06
CA ILE A 134 0.37 -13.62 -15.84
C ILE A 134 0.50 -12.66 -14.67
N GLY A 135 1.39 -12.93 -13.71
CA GLY A 135 1.64 -11.99 -12.61
C GLY A 135 2.95 -11.24 -12.78
N VAL A 136 3.01 -9.99 -12.32
CA VAL A 136 4.24 -9.21 -12.25
C VAL A 136 4.30 -8.34 -10.99
N VAL A 137 5.52 -8.10 -10.50
CA VAL A 137 5.85 -7.31 -9.32
C VAL A 137 6.69 -6.11 -9.74
N HIS A 138 6.54 -4.99 -9.05
CA HIS A 138 7.32 -3.77 -9.33
C HIS A 138 8.82 -4.04 -9.13
N PRO A 139 9.69 -3.71 -10.10
CA PRO A 139 11.12 -4.01 -10.02
C PRO A 139 11.85 -3.28 -8.89
N GLY A 140 11.33 -2.14 -8.43
CA GLY A 140 11.85 -1.40 -7.29
C GLY A 140 11.45 -1.96 -5.91
N THR A 141 10.72 -3.07 -5.82
CA THR A 141 10.24 -3.65 -4.55
C THR A 141 11.37 -3.92 -3.55
N VAL A 142 12.54 -4.39 -4.03
CA VAL A 142 13.71 -4.62 -3.16
C VAL A 142 14.17 -3.33 -2.50
N GLU A 143 14.25 -2.24 -3.26
CA GLU A 143 14.62 -0.92 -2.77
C GLU A 143 13.55 -0.34 -1.83
N LEU A 144 12.27 -0.49 -2.20
CA LEU A 144 11.12 -0.01 -1.40
C LEU A 144 11.01 -0.73 -0.05
N SER A 145 11.35 -2.02 0.03
CA SER A 145 11.32 -2.75 1.31
C SER A 145 12.38 -2.27 2.29
N GLY A 146 13.49 -1.68 1.83
CA GLY A 146 14.64 -1.34 2.64
C GLY A 146 15.38 -2.55 3.23
N LEU A 147 15.09 -3.76 2.75
CA LEU A 147 15.66 -5.02 3.23
C LEU A 147 16.61 -5.62 2.18
N ASP A 148 17.59 -6.38 2.68
CA ASP A 148 18.43 -7.22 1.81
C ASP A 148 17.65 -8.51 1.48
N LEU A 149 16.89 -8.45 0.39
CA LEU A 149 16.05 -9.56 -0.06
C LEU A 149 16.86 -10.52 -0.94
N ASP A 150 16.81 -11.83 -0.63
CA ASP A 150 17.43 -12.89 -1.47
C ASP A 150 16.54 -13.21 -2.69
N VAL A 151 16.08 -12.16 -3.39
CA VAL A 151 15.28 -12.22 -4.61
C VAL A 151 15.80 -11.23 -5.65
N GLN A 152 15.61 -11.56 -6.91
CA GLN A 152 15.82 -10.67 -8.03
C GLN A 152 14.47 -10.40 -8.70
N ILE A 153 14.12 -9.13 -8.82
CA ILE A 153 12.92 -8.66 -9.52
C ILE A 153 13.40 -7.84 -10.71
N VAL A 154 13.12 -8.33 -11.91
CA VAL A 154 13.60 -7.69 -13.16
C VAL A 154 12.48 -6.90 -13.83
N ASP A 155 12.84 -6.06 -14.82
CA ASP A 155 11.86 -5.39 -15.69
C ASP A 155 10.86 -6.41 -16.24
N PRO A 156 9.53 -6.18 -16.11
CA PRO A 156 8.52 -7.20 -16.38
C PRO A 156 8.24 -7.44 -17.88
N VAL A 157 8.62 -6.53 -18.79
CA VAL A 157 8.20 -6.59 -20.19
C VAL A 157 8.66 -7.88 -20.89
N ASP A 158 9.94 -8.25 -20.80
CA ASP A 158 10.44 -9.48 -21.45
C ASP A 158 9.91 -10.76 -20.79
N PRO A 159 9.82 -10.88 -19.45
CA PRO A 159 9.12 -11.98 -18.79
C PRO A 159 7.66 -12.13 -19.24
N VAL A 160 6.89 -11.04 -19.29
CA VAL A 160 5.50 -11.07 -19.77
C VAL A 160 5.43 -11.54 -21.23
N ARG A 161 6.27 -11.00 -22.12
CA ARG A 161 6.32 -11.41 -23.53
C ARG A 161 6.59 -12.91 -23.68
N THR A 162 7.51 -13.44 -22.90
CA THR A 162 7.88 -14.85 -22.89
C THR A 162 6.72 -15.72 -22.43
N GLU A 163 6.09 -15.34 -21.33
CA GLU A 163 5.00 -16.11 -20.75
C GLU A 163 3.70 -16.00 -21.58
N ALA A 164 3.41 -14.83 -22.14
CA ALA A 164 2.29 -14.64 -23.08
C ALA A 164 2.41 -15.59 -24.27
N ALA A 165 3.58 -15.67 -24.90
CA ALA A 165 3.82 -16.60 -26.01
C ALA A 165 3.62 -18.06 -25.58
N ARG A 166 4.07 -18.45 -24.39
CA ARG A 166 3.88 -19.81 -23.85
C ARG A 166 2.39 -20.11 -23.63
N LEU A 167 1.63 -19.19 -23.04
CA LEU A 167 0.20 -19.38 -22.75
C LEU A 167 -0.64 -19.39 -24.04
N ARG A 168 -0.34 -18.52 -25.04
CA ARG A 168 -0.97 -18.58 -26.36
C ARG A 168 -0.71 -19.94 -27.05
N ALA A 169 0.53 -20.43 -27.01
CA ALA A 169 0.87 -21.74 -27.57
C ALA A 169 0.16 -22.89 -26.83
N SER A 170 -0.23 -22.69 -25.58
CA SER A 170 -0.99 -23.63 -24.75
C SER A 170 -2.50 -23.52 -24.94
N GLY A 171 -2.98 -22.60 -25.79
CA GLY A 171 -4.39 -22.46 -26.16
C GLY A 171 -5.15 -21.38 -25.39
N ALA A 172 -4.46 -20.37 -24.82
CA ALA A 172 -5.14 -19.25 -24.22
C ALA A 172 -5.96 -18.47 -25.26
N ASP A 173 -7.25 -18.29 -25.00
CA ASP A 173 -8.13 -17.40 -25.77
C ASP A 173 -7.85 -15.93 -25.40
N TRP A 174 -7.72 -15.65 -24.10
CA TRP A 174 -7.43 -14.34 -23.53
C TRP A 174 -6.14 -14.38 -22.71
N LEU A 175 -5.36 -13.29 -22.75
CA LEU A 175 -4.17 -13.08 -21.92
C LEU A 175 -4.35 -11.83 -21.05
N VAL A 176 -4.33 -12.02 -19.75
CA VAL A 176 -4.50 -10.95 -18.75
C VAL A 176 -3.29 -10.91 -17.83
N VAL A 177 -2.74 -9.74 -17.63
CA VAL A 177 -1.67 -9.51 -16.64
C VAL A 177 -2.30 -8.98 -15.34
N CYS A 178 -2.06 -9.67 -14.24
CA CYS A 178 -2.25 -9.15 -12.89
C CYS A 178 -0.96 -8.43 -12.51
N SER A 179 -1.00 -7.10 -12.50
CA SER A 179 0.20 -6.28 -12.39
C SER A 179 0.25 -5.53 -11.07
N HIS A 180 1.36 -5.68 -10.36
CA HIS A 180 1.72 -4.79 -9.27
C HIS A 180 2.95 -3.97 -9.65
N ALA A 181 2.93 -3.35 -10.85
CA ALA A 181 4.08 -2.65 -11.42
C ALA A 181 3.84 -1.14 -11.64
N GLY A 182 2.65 -0.64 -11.28
CA GLY A 182 2.32 0.78 -11.33
C GLY A 182 2.48 1.40 -12.73
N PRO A 183 3.29 2.46 -12.91
CA PRO A 183 3.42 3.16 -14.19
C PRO A 183 4.03 2.31 -15.32
N ILE A 184 4.55 1.11 -15.01
CA ILE A 184 5.09 0.20 -16.01
C ILE A 184 3.98 -0.52 -16.80
N ASP A 185 2.75 -0.49 -16.32
CA ASP A 185 1.58 -1.15 -16.93
C ASP A 185 1.37 -0.73 -18.39
N GLU A 186 1.54 0.55 -18.69
CA GLU A 186 1.42 1.09 -20.04
C GLU A 186 2.50 0.56 -20.98
N ARG A 187 3.73 0.36 -20.48
CA ARG A 187 4.81 -0.26 -21.25
C ARG A 187 4.54 -1.74 -21.50
N ILE A 188 4.01 -2.46 -20.49
CA ILE A 188 3.61 -3.86 -20.68
C ILE A 188 2.57 -3.94 -21.79
N ALA A 189 1.55 -3.07 -21.75
CA ALA A 189 0.50 -3.02 -22.75
C ALA A 189 1.05 -2.69 -24.15
N ALA A 190 1.93 -1.70 -24.28
CA ALA A 190 2.47 -1.26 -25.57
C ALA A 190 3.49 -2.25 -26.19
N GLU A 191 4.22 -3.01 -25.35
CA GLU A 191 5.36 -3.80 -25.82
C GLU A 191 5.12 -5.30 -25.81
N THR A 192 3.92 -5.77 -25.39
CA THR A 192 3.60 -7.21 -25.30
C THR A 192 2.28 -7.54 -26.02
N ASP A 193 2.04 -8.83 -26.29
CA ASP A 193 0.84 -9.31 -26.96
C ASP A 193 -0.17 -9.86 -25.93
N VAL A 194 -0.62 -8.96 -25.01
CA VAL A 194 -1.64 -9.27 -24.01
C VAL A 194 -2.92 -8.47 -24.28
N ASP A 195 -4.06 -8.96 -23.80
CA ASP A 195 -5.34 -8.36 -24.07
C ASP A 195 -5.74 -7.32 -23.00
N ALA A 196 -5.30 -7.54 -21.75
CA ALA A 196 -5.52 -6.61 -20.65
C ALA A 196 -4.40 -6.64 -19.60
N VAL A 197 -4.15 -5.48 -18.97
CA VAL A 197 -3.32 -5.31 -17.77
C VAL A 197 -4.22 -4.77 -16.67
N LEU A 198 -4.37 -5.55 -15.59
CA LEU A 198 -5.13 -5.19 -14.41
C LEU A 198 -4.14 -4.81 -13.30
N GLY A 199 -4.07 -3.52 -13.00
CA GLY A 199 -3.01 -2.93 -12.18
C GLY A 199 -3.37 -2.74 -10.71
N GLY A 200 -2.35 -2.66 -9.87
CA GLY A 200 -2.30 -2.17 -8.50
C GLY A 200 -1.11 -1.22 -8.31
N HIS A 201 -0.63 -1.08 -7.08
CA HIS A 201 0.53 -0.32 -6.63
C HIS A 201 0.30 1.20 -6.55
N ASP A 202 0.02 1.85 -7.67
CA ASP A 202 -0.41 3.26 -7.66
C ASP A 202 -1.91 3.28 -7.40
N HIS A 203 -2.34 3.96 -6.35
CA HIS A 203 -3.75 3.98 -5.96
C HIS A 203 -4.63 4.91 -6.82
N ASP A 204 -4.11 5.37 -7.95
CA ASP A 204 -4.85 6.18 -8.92
C ASP A 204 -5.66 5.32 -9.89
N ALA A 205 -6.92 5.68 -10.11
CA ALA A 205 -7.77 4.99 -11.06
C ALA A 205 -7.33 5.27 -12.50
N VAL A 206 -7.06 4.21 -13.25
CA VAL A 206 -6.72 4.25 -14.68
C VAL A 206 -7.68 3.38 -15.45
N ARG A 207 -8.12 3.83 -16.63
CA ARG A 207 -8.81 3.02 -17.63
C ARG A 207 -8.57 3.59 -19.00
N GLU A 208 -7.68 2.98 -19.72
CA GLU A 208 -7.29 3.43 -21.07
C GLU A 208 -6.93 2.26 -21.98
N TRP A 209 -6.84 2.54 -23.30
CA TRP A 209 -6.40 1.59 -24.30
C TRP A 209 -5.05 2.01 -24.81
N VAL A 210 -4.06 1.13 -24.68
CA VAL A 210 -2.69 1.32 -25.16
C VAL A 210 -2.41 0.25 -26.23
N ASP A 211 -2.23 0.66 -27.46
CA ASP A 211 -1.94 -0.21 -28.61
C ASP A 211 -2.87 -1.44 -28.77
N GLY A 212 -4.13 -1.31 -28.32
CA GLY A 212 -5.13 -2.38 -28.41
C GLY A 212 -5.25 -3.25 -27.15
N THR A 213 -4.47 -2.97 -26.12
CA THR A 213 -4.54 -3.60 -24.79
C THR A 213 -5.27 -2.69 -23.81
N LEU A 214 -6.20 -3.23 -23.03
CA LEU A 214 -6.82 -2.50 -21.93
C LEU A 214 -5.84 -2.39 -20.75
N VAL A 215 -5.55 -1.18 -20.31
CA VAL A 215 -4.90 -0.93 -19.00
C VAL A 215 -5.97 -0.44 -18.03
N SER A 216 -6.16 -1.13 -16.91
CA SER A 216 -7.17 -0.77 -15.94
C SER A 216 -6.70 -1.00 -14.51
N ARG A 217 -6.79 0.04 -13.69
CA ARG A 217 -6.44 0.08 -12.28
C ARG A 217 -7.54 0.77 -11.49
N THR A 218 -7.77 0.35 -10.25
CA THR A 218 -8.69 1.02 -9.31
C THR A 218 -7.89 1.74 -8.23
N GLU A 219 -8.58 2.48 -7.38
CA GLU A 219 -8.00 3.10 -6.18
C GLU A 219 -7.62 2.07 -5.09
N GLY A 220 -7.78 0.78 -5.38
CA GLY A 220 -7.53 -0.31 -4.44
C GLY A 220 -8.76 -0.71 -3.63
N GLY A 221 -8.74 -1.93 -3.08
CA GLY A 221 -9.84 -2.49 -2.29
C GLY A 221 -10.05 -1.75 -0.97
N GLN A 222 -9.01 -1.22 -0.36
CA GLN A 222 -9.09 -0.37 0.82
C GLN A 222 -9.94 0.90 0.62
N ALA A 223 -10.00 1.42 -0.59
CA ALA A 223 -10.88 2.53 -0.95
C ALA A 223 -12.38 2.16 -1.00
N GLY A 224 -12.72 0.87 -0.85
CA GLY A 224 -14.10 0.38 -0.88
C GLY A 224 -14.62 0.16 -2.29
N VAL A 225 -13.77 -0.27 -3.20
CA VAL A 225 -14.13 -0.56 -4.59
C VAL A 225 -13.58 -1.92 -5.05
N TYR A 226 -14.18 -2.45 -6.11
CA TYR A 226 -13.69 -3.60 -6.87
C TYR A 226 -14.02 -3.40 -8.34
N GLN A 227 -13.36 -4.15 -9.22
CA GLN A 227 -13.58 -4.02 -10.64
C GLN A 227 -14.18 -5.31 -11.23
N LEU A 228 -15.15 -5.15 -12.14
CA LEU A 228 -15.62 -6.23 -13.00
C LEU A 228 -15.11 -5.99 -14.41
N VAL A 229 -14.43 -7.00 -14.99
CA VAL A 229 -13.91 -6.96 -16.33
C VAL A 229 -14.60 -8.08 -17.13
N GLU A 230 -15.50 -7.69 -18.01
CA GLU A 230 -16.17 -8.61 -18.93
C GLU A 230 -15.23 -8.85 -20.13
N LEU A 231 -14.89 -10.10 -20.37
CA LEU A 231 -14.15 -10.50 -21.57
C LEU A 231 -15.16 -10.87 -22.65
N GLY A 232 -14.95 -10.41 -23.89
CA GLY A 232 -15.83 -10.71 -25.00
C GLY A 232 -15.84 -12.19 -25.43
N ALA A 233 -16.54 -12.48 -26.49
CA ALA A 233 -16.65 -13.83 -27.02
C ALA A 233 -15.37 -14.33 -27.72
N SER A 234 -14.54 -13.40 -28.25
CA SER A 234 -13.28 -13.73 -28.92
C SER A 234 -12.37 -12.49 -29.00
N PRO A 235 -11.07 -12.62 -28.68
CA PRO A 235 -10.12 -11.52 -28.86
C PRO A 235 -9.90 -11.12 -30.32
N THR A 236 -10.32 -11.96 -31.29
CA THR A 236 -10.18 -11.68 -32.72
C THR A 236 -11.21 -10.68 -33.25
N ASP A 237 -12.26 -10.37 -32.48
CA ASP A 237 -13.35 -9.46 -32.89
C ASP A 237 -13.05 -7.99 -32.58
N GLY A 238 -11.91 -7.70 -31.92
CA GLY A 238 -11.35 -6.37 -31.67
C GLY A 238 -11.34 -5.96 -30.20
N ALA A 239 -10.54 -4.94 -29.90
CA ALA A 239 -10.34 -4.40 -28.55
C ALA A 239 -11.64 -3.91 -27.86
N ASP A 240 -12.71 -3.65 -28.63
CA ASP A 240 -14.00 -3.16 -28.11
C ASP A 240 -14.79 -4.22 -27.32
N GLU A 241 -14.27 -5.45 -27.14
CA GLU A 241 -14.96 -6.53 -26.45
C GLU A 241 -14.59 -6.69 -24.97
N ILE A 242 -13.57 -5.97 -24.47
CA ILE A 242 -13.24 -5.96 -23.05
C ILE A 242 -13.84 -4.72 -22.40
N GLU A 243 -14.65 -4.91 -21.38
CA GLU A 243 -15.25 -3.80 -20.64
C GLU A 243 -14.92 -3.90 -19.16
N ALA A 244 -14.21 -2.91 -18.62
CA ALA A 244 -13.91 -2.80 -17.20
C ALA A 244 -14.83 -1.76 -16.54
N ARG A 245 -15.39 -2.11 -15.38
CA ARG A 245 -16.26 -1.24 -14.57
C ARG A 245 -15.89 -1.33 -13.10
N THR A 246 -15.62 -0.18 -12.49
CA THR A 246 -15.41 -0.07 -11.04
C THR A 246 -16.76 0.01 -10.32
N HIS A 247 -16.85 -0.68 -9.19
CA HIS A 247 -18.05 -0.77 -8.36
C HIS A 247 -17.71 -0.42 -6.91
N SER A 248 -18.51 0.47 -6.29
CA SER A 248 -18.43 0.73 -4.86
C SER A 248 -19.05 -0.41 -4.04
N ILE A 249 -18.52 -0.65 -2.85
CA ILE A 249 -19.05 -1.57 -1.86
C ILE A 249 -20.05 -0.92 -0.88
N ASP A 250 -20.24 0.40 -0.91
CA ASP A 250 -21.02 1.17 0.08
C ASP A 250 -22.44 0.63 0.32
N VAL A 251 -23.05 0.12 -0.73
CA VAL A 251 -24.40 -0.45 -0.70
C VAL A 251 -24.44 -1.98 -0.74
N ALA A 252 -23.27 -2.62 -0.64
CA ALA A 252 -23.19 -4.08 -0.61
C ALA A 252 -23.72 -4.63 0.72
N PRO A 253 -24.29 -5.85 0.73
CA PRO A 253 -24.67 -6.49 1.97
C PRO A 253 -23.42 -6.79 2.81
N ARG A 254 -23.55 -6.68 4.13
CA ARG A 254 -22.46 -7.03 5.05
C ARG A 254 -22.47 -8.52 5.33
N VAL A 255 -21.30 -9.12 5.38
CA VAL A 255 -21.10 -10.49 5.85
C VAL A 255 -20.69 -10.43 7.32
N GLU A 256 -21.69 -10.46 8.22
CA GLU A 256 -21.51 -10.27 9.67
C GLU A 256 -20.47 -11.22 10.29
N ALA A 257 -20.35 -12.44 9.76
CA ALA A 257 -19.37 -13.41 10.27
C ALA A 257 -17.90 -12.96 10.03
N VAL A 258 -17.62 -12.31 8.90
CA VAL A 258 -16.32 -11.75 8.60
C VAL A 258 -16.06 -10.53 9.49
N GLU A 259 -17.02 -9.61 9.54
CA GLU A 259 -16.94 -8.42 10.37
C GLU A 259 -16.66 -8.75 11.84
N SER A 260 -17.46 -9.67 12.44
CA SER A 260 -17.28 -10.06 13.84
C SER A 260 -15.91 -10.69 14.09
N ALA A 261 -15.41 -11.52 13.18
CA ALA A 261 -14.09 -12.14 13.36
C ALA A 261 -12.97 -11.09 13.45
N TYR A 262 -13.01 -10.06 12.61
CA TYR A 262 -11.98 -9.01 12.62
C TYR A 262 -12.17 -8.02 13.78
N LEU A 263 -13.40 -7.74 14.20
CA LEU A 263 -13.68 -6.98 15.43
C LEU A 263 -13.14 -7.71 16.69
N ASP A 264 -13.32 -9.03 16.77
CA ASP A 264 -12.81 -9.82 17.89
C ASP A 264 -11.27 -9.80 17.89
N MET A 265 -10.62 -9.97 16.73
CA MET A 265 -9.16 -9.89 16.62
C MET A 265 -8.62 -8.50 17.04
N ALA A 266 -9.29 -7.43 16.64
CA ALA A 266 -8.91 -6.06 17.00
C ALA A 266 -9.10 -5.82 18.51
N ALA A 267 -10.19 -6.33 19.10
CA ALA A 267 -10.46 -6.21 20.53
C ALA A 267 -9.44 -6.98 21.40
N GLU A 268 -9.07 -8.19 20.98
CA GLU A 268 -8.04 -9.00 21.66
C GLU A 268 -6.68 -8.30 21.74
N ARG A 269 -6.38 -7.42 20.76
CA ARG A 269 -5.13 -6.64 20.67
C ARG A 269 -5.27 -5.23 21.25
N GLY A 270 -6.42 -4.91 21.86
CA GLY A 270 -6.69 -3.61 22.45
C GLY A 270 -6.81 -2.47 21.44
N LEU A 271 -6.94 -2.78 20.14
CA LEU A 271 -7.06 -1.76 19.08
C LEU A 271 -8.38 -1.01 19.14
N THR A 272 -9.44 -1.62 19.70
CA THR A 272 -10.74 -0.99 19.93
C THR A 272 -10.79 -0.06 21.15
N THR A 273 -9.66 0.14 21.85
CA THR A 273 -9.59 1.02 23.02
C THR A 273 -9.85 2.47 22.59
N GLU A 274 -10.90 3.08 23.14
CA GLU A 274 -11.23 4.47 22.87
C GLU A 274 -10.18 5.42 23.43
N LEU A 275 -9.71 6.36 22.61
CA LEU A 275 -8.78 7.43 22.97
C LEU A 275 -9.51 8.75 23.21
N GLY A 276 -10.70 8.92 22.64
CA GLY A 276 -11.52 10.13 22.73
C GLY A 276 -11.95 10.68 21.37
N SER A 277 -12.12 12.00 21.26
CA SER A 277 -12.62 12.61 20.03
C SER A 277 -11.84 13.86 19.63
N LEU A 278 -11.56 13.96 18.35
CA LEU A 278 -11.10 15.21 17.73
C LEU A 278 -12.29 16.17 17.50
N PRO A 279 -12.06 17.49 17.43
CA PRO A 279 -13.10 18.46 17.06
C PRO A 279 -13.73 18.14 15.70
N GLU A 280 -12.90 17.82 14.71
CA GLU A 280 -13.25 17.39 13.35
C GLU A 280 -12.35 16.22 12.94
N PRO A 281 -12.80 15.36 11.99
CA PRO A 281 -11.91 14.34 11.42
C PRO A 281 -10.73 15.05 10.71
N LEU A 282 -9.61 14.35 10.59
CA LEU A 282 -8.45 14.82 9.82
C LEU A 282 -8.40 14.04 8.51
N GLY A 283 -8.25 14.74 7.40
CA GLY A 283 -7.89 14.13 6.12
C GLY A 283 -6.43 13.65 6.13
N HIS A 284 -6.04 12.93 5.08
CA HIS A 284 -4.68 12.41 4.96
C HIS A 284 -3.59 13.50 5.09
N PRO A 285 -3.65 14.68 4.43
CA PRO A 285 -2.62 15.72 4.59
C PRO A 285 -2.50 16.24 6.02
N GLU A 286 -3.63 16.42 6.72
CA GLU A 286 -3.65 16.87 8.11
C GLU A 286 -3.12 15.79 9.07
N ALA A 287 -3.39 14.52 8.77
CA ALA A 287 -2.84 13.38 9.52
C ALA A 287 -1.32 13.28 9.33
N ALA A 288 -0.81 13.46 8.11
CA ALA A 288 0.62 13.48 7.83
C ALA A 288 1.32 14.62 8.58
N HIS A 289 0.72 15.81 8.61
CA HIS A 289 1.25 16.93 9.39
C HIS A 289 1.21 16.67 10.91
N LEU A 290 0.16 16.00 11.40
CA LEU A 290 0.08 15.55 12.81
C LEU A 290 1.21 14.58 13.15
N VAL A 291 1.53 13.64 12.27
CA VAL A 291 2.63 12.68 12.45
C VAL A 291 3.98 13.42 12.48
N ALA A 292 4.23 14.32 11.54
CA ALA A 292 5.43 15.16 11.55
C ALA A 292 5.55 15.98 12.85
N GLU A 293 4.46 16.55 13.32
CA GLU A 293 4.44 17.29 14.60
C GLU A 293 4.66 16.36 15.81
N ALA A 294 4.15 15.12 15.76
CA ALA A 294 4.42 14.13 16.79
C ALA A 294 5.91 13.77 16.88
N TYR A 295 6.59 13.70 15.74
CA TYR A 295 8.05 13.48 15.72
C TYR A 295 8.82 14.67 16.24
N ARG A 296 8.39 15.90 15.88
CA ARG A 296 9.00 17.14 16.40
C ARG A 296 8.90 17.23 17.91
N ILE A 297 7.73 16.97 18.48
CA ILE A 297 7.49 17.03 19.92
C ILE A 297 8.15 15.84 20.62
N GLY A 298 7.98 14.62 20.09
CA GLY A 298 8.49 13.39 20.69
C GLY A 298 10.02 13.34 20.71
N GLY A 299 10.67 13.95 19.73
CA GLY A 299 12.11 14.09 19.65
C GLY A 299 12.69 15.31 20.38
N ASP A 300 11.86 16.22 20.86
CA ASP A 300 12.29 17.55 21.38
C ASP A 300 13.25 18.25 20.38
N VAL A 301 12.83 18.29 19.12
CA VAL A 301 13.65 18.75 17.99
C VAL A 301 13.03 19.98 17.31
N ASP A 302 13.82 20.62 16.43
CA ASP A 302 13.40 21.83 15.71
C ASP A 302 12.37 21.50 14.63
N VAL A 303 12.57 20.39 13.90
CA VAL A 303 11.75 19.97 12.76
C VAL A 303 11.39 18.49 12.86
N GLY A 304 10.13 18.15 12.60
CA GLY A 304 9.69 16.78 12.37
C GLY A 304 9.43 16.55 10.88
N LEU A 305 9.80 15.38 10.35
CA LEU A 305 9.71 15.04 8.92
C LEU A 305 9.09 13.65 8.72
N VAL A 306 8.13 13.54 7.81
CA VAL A 306 7.54 12.26 7.39
C VAL A 306 7.36 12.22 5.88
N ALA A 307 7.46 11.01 5.29
CA ALA A 307 7.02 10.77 3.92
C ALA A 307 5.49 10.62 3.90
N ALA A 308 4.79 11.33 3.03
CA ALA A 308 3.33 11.33 2.99
C ALA A 308 2.77 9.93 2.72
N ALA A 309 3.37 9.15 1.82
CA ALA A 309 2.94 7.78 1.52
C ALA A 309 3.11 6.79 2.70
N SER A 310 3.93 7.15 3.70
CA SER A 310 4.09 6.35 4.92
C SER A 310 2.98 6.61 5.97
N VAL A 311 2.13 7.59 5.72
CA VAL A 311 0.90 7.82 6.49
C VAL A 311 -0.25 7.24 5.68
N ARG A 312 -0.91 6.19 6.20
CA ARG A 312 -1.80 5.36 5.37
C ARG A 312 -3.21 5.92 5.18
N ASP A 313 -3.72 6.74 6.11
CA ASP A 313 -5.08 7.29 6.04
C ASP A 313 -5.18 8.59 6.86
N GLY A 314 -6.37 9.17 6.87
CA GLY A 314 -6.78 10.21 7.81
C GLY A 314 -7.15 9.65 9.17
N LEU A 315 -7.63 10.51 10.06
CA LEU A 315 -8.14 10.12 11.37
C LEU A 315 -9.63 10.46 11.50
N PRO A 316 -10.47 9.50 11.92
CA PRO A 316 -11.88 9.77 12.18
C PRO A 316 -12.05 10.70 13.39
N ARG A 317 -13.27 11.24 13.55
CA ARG A 317 -13.55 12.11 14.70
C ARG A 317 -13.47 11.37 16.04
N HIS A 318 -14.00 10.16 16.11
CA HIS A 318 -13.94 9.29 17.30
C HIS A 318 -12.79 8.33 17.12
N LEU A 319 -11.82 8.42 18.01
CA LEU A 319 -10.55 7.73 17.89
C LEU A 319 -10.49 6.49 18.78
N THR A 320 -10.06 5.42 18.19
CA THR A 320 -9.54 4.25 18.88
C THR A 320 -8.01 4.18 18.79
N ARG A 321 -7.40 3.29 19.56
CA ARG A 321 -5.97 3.00 19.45
C ARG A 321 -5.63 2.47 18.04
N GLY A 322 -6.52 1.67 17.47
CA GLY A 322 -6.37 1.13 16.10
C GLY A 322 -6.25 2.21 15.05
N ASP A 323 -7.10 3.23 15.10
CA ASP A 323 -7.06 4.36 14.14
C ASP A 323 -5.68 5.05 14.15
N VAL A 324 -5.09 5.24 15.33
CA VAL A 324 -3.81 5.95 15.45
C VAL A 324 -2.61 5.07 15.08
N VAL A 325 -2.61 3.80 15.44
CA VAL A 325 -1.56 2.86 15.01
C VAL A 325 -1.65 2.62 13.51
N GLY A 326 -2.87 2.55 12.97
CA GLY A 326 -3.15 2.26 11.56
C GLY A 326 -2.67 3.33 10.59
N ILE A 327 -2.49 4.59 11.01
CA ILE A 327 -1.93 5.61 10.12
C ILE A 327 -0.41 5.51 9.97
N VAL A 328 0.31 4.82 10.89
CA VAL A 328 1.78 4.60 10.83
C VAL A 328 2.13 3.14 11.18
N PRO A 329 1.56 2.14 10.47
CA PRO A 329 1.63 0.73 10.86
C PRO A 329 2.94 0.06 10.46
N PHE A 330 4.07 0.75 10.65
CA PHE A 330 5.38 0.28 10.25
C PHE A 330 6.33 0.22 11.45
N GLY A 331 7.25 -0.76 11.43
CA GLY A 331 8.22 -0.99 12.48
C GLY A 331 9.35 0.05 12.60
N SER A 332 9.16 1.25 12.06
CA SER A 332 10.13 2.34 12.14
C SER A 332 10.26 2.91 13.55
N THR A 333 11.47 3.36 13.88
CA THR A 333 11.76 4.18 15.06
C THR A 333 11.67 5.67 14.72
N LEU A 334 11.45 6.50 15.74
CA LEU A 334 11.71 7.92 15.64
C LEU A 334 13.21 8.16 15.81
N ASP A 335 13.88 8.51 14.72
CA ASP A 335 15.29 8.82 14.71
C ASP A 335 15.53 10.33 14.73
N VAL A 336 16.55 10.74 15.45
CA VAL A 336 16.97 12.14 15.57
C VAL A 336 18.26 12.36 14.79
N HIS A 337 18.24 13.35 13.93
CA HIS A 337 19.38 13.79 13.14
C HIS A 337 19.84 15.19 13.52
N ARG A 338 21.13 15.45 13.36
CA ARG A 338 21.71 16.76 13.57
C ARG A 338 22.31 17.27 12.24
N LEU A 339 21.74 18.34 11.71
CA LEU A 339 22.00 18.85 10.38
C LEU A 339 22.53 20.29 10.41
N PRO A 340 23.51 20.67 9.56
CA PRO A 340 23.76 22.06 9.26
C PRO A 340 22.57 22.66 8.50
N GLY A 341 22.32 23.96 8.68
CA GLY A 341 21.19 24.64 8.05
C GLY A 341 21.21 24.57 6.52
N GLU A 342 22.36 24.41 5.88
CA GLU A 342 22.45 24.19 4.44
C GLU A 342 21.69 22.91 4.02
N ARG A 343 21.86 21.79 4.74
CA ARG A 343 21.11 20.54 4.46
C ARG A 343 19.63 20.68 4.78
N LEU A 344 19.30 21.38 5.88
CA LEU A 344 17.89 21.62 6.22
C LEU A 344 17.19 22.47 5.16
N ARG A 345 17.87 23.42 4.51
CA ARG A 345 17.33 24.17 3.37
C ARG A 345 17.04 23.25 2.18
N SER A 346 17.93 22.32 1.85
CA SER A 346 17.68 21.34 0.79
C SER A 346 16.43 20.49 1.08
N ILE A 347 16.24 20.06 2.32
CA ILE A 347 15.01 19.36 2.74
C ILE A 347 13.79 20.25 2.58
N ALA A 348 13.88 21.54 2.95
CA ALA A 348 12.80 22.52 2.79
C ALA A 348 12.41 22.70 1.32
N GLU A 349 13.39 22.80 0.42
CA GLU A 349 13.18 22.89 -1.03
C GLU A 349 12.44 21.65 -1.55
N ARG A 350 12.78 20.46 -1.09
CA ARG A 350 12.10 19.22 -1.45
C ARG A 350 10.66 19.16 -0.92
N CYS A 351 10.42 19.62 0.30
CA CYS A 351 9.06 19.72 0.84
C CYS A 351 8.18 20.71 0.04
N ALA A 352 8.80 21.70 -0.61
CA ALA A 352 8.10 22.71 -1.42
C ALA A 352 7.88 22.27 -2.88
N ASP A 353 8.64 21.28 -3.37
CA ASP A 353 8.57 20.87 -4.76
C ASP A 353 7.41 19.90 -4.98
N PRO A 354 6.33 20.30 -5.69
CA PRO A 354 5.22 19.40 -5.98
C PRO A 354 5.59 18.28 -6.97
N LEU A 355 6.79 18.35 -7.58
CA LEU A 355 7.33 17.34 -8.48
C LEU A 355 8.25 16.35 -7.74
N ASP A 356 8.65 16.65 -6.49
CA ASP A 356 9.34 15.66 -5.64
C ASP A 356 8.34 14.62 -5.17
N ALA A 357 8.11 13.61 -6.00
CA ALA A 357 7.22 12.49 -5.71
C ALA A 357 7.89 11.41 -4.83
N THR A 358 9.06 11.69 -4.24
CA THR A 358 9.76 10.74 -3.37
C THR A 358 8.84 10.30 -2.24
N HIS A 359 8.42 9.02 -2.27
CA HIS A 359 7.51 8.44 -1.29
C HIS A 359 6.23 9.29 -1.04
N GLY A 360 5.62 9.82 -2.13
CA GLY A 360 4.40 10.62 -2.06
C GLY A 360 4.60 12.06 -1.59
N GLY A 361 5.85 12.53 -1.54
CA GLY A 361 6.22 13.86 -1.05
C GLY A 361 6.61 13.87 0.43
N LEU A 362 7.31 14.92 0.85
CA LEU A 362 7.77 15.11 2.23
C LEU A 362 6.87 16.13 2.96
N VAL A 363 6.47 15.79 4.17
CA VAL A 363 5.69 16.66 5.05
C VAL A 363 6.51 17.01 6.29
N ALA A 364 6.68 18.30 6.55
CA ALA A 364 7.45 18.78 7.69
C ALA A 364 6.58 19.57 8.68
N ALA A 365 6.92 19.49 9.95
CA ALA A 365 6.39 20.33 11.02
C ALA A 365 7.54 21.12 11.67
N GLY A 366 7.26 22.37 12.07
CA GLY A 366 8.28 23.30 12.60
C GLY A 366 9.11 23.99 11.52
N LEU A 367 8.91 23.63 10.24
CA LEU A 367 9.50 24.25 9.08
C LEU A 367 8.43 25.10 8.37
N GLU A 368 8.72 26.36 8.11
CA GLU A 368 7.83 27.30 7.42
C GLU A 368 8.48 27.73 6.10
N LEU A 369 7.70 27.69 5.02
CA LEU A 369 8.11 28.15 3.69
C LEU A 369 7.45 29.50 3.42
N GLY A 370 8.26 30.53 3.23
CA GLY A 370 7.80 31.88 2.91
C GLY A 370 7.51 32.07 1.42
N ASP A 371 6.80 33.16 1.07
CA ASP A 371 6.44 33.51 -0.32
C ASP A 371 7.66 33.74 -1.24
N ASP A 372 8.84 34.00 -0.67
CA ASP A 372 10.09 34.27 -1.39
C ASP A 372 11.05 33.06 -1.40
N ASP A 373 10.56 31.83 -1.22
CA ASP A 373 11.35 30.59 -1.08
C ASP A 373 12.31 30.60 0.13
N GLU A 374 12.13 31.53 1.06
CA GLU A 374 12.96 31.60 2.25
C GLU A 374 12.40 30.69 3.35
N ALA A 375 13.08 29.58 3.60
CA ALA A 375 12.68 28.65 4.65
C ALA A 375 13.06 29.17 6.04
N SER A 376 12.17 28.96 7.02
CA SER A 376 12.38 29.37 8.41
C SER A 376 12.03 28.26 9.41
N VAL A 377 12.64 28.32 10.59
CA VAL A 377 12.36 27.45 11.73
C VAL A 377 12.05 28.33 12.94
N GLY A 378 10.86 28.12 13.54
CA GLY A 378 10.39 28.94 14.65
C GLY A 378 10.32 30.43 14.31
N GLY A 379 9.92 30.78 13.09
CA GLY A 379 9.79 32.15 12.58
C GLY A 379 11.12 32.87 12.33
N ARG A 380 12.25 32.14 12.28
CA ARG A 380 13.58 32.67 11.93
C ARG A 380 14.11 32.02 10.66
N PRO A 381 14.66 32.82 9.72
CA PRO A 381 15.32 32.26 8.54
C PRO A 381 16.39 31.25 8.94
N ILE A 382 16.50 30.15 8.17
CA ILE A 382 17.51 29.12 8.42
C ILE A 382 18.90 29.70 8.15
N ASP A 383 19.76 29.73 9.19
CA ASP A 383 21.19 30.06 9.01
C ASP A 383 21.94 28.83 8.47
N PRO A 384 22.61 28.92 7.31
CA PRO A 384 23.28 27.78 6.68
C PRO A 384 24.30 27.07 7.55
N ILE A 385 24.94 27.79 8.48
CA ILE A 385 26.00 27.29 9.35
C ILE A 385 25.55 26.91 10.76
N GLU A 386 24.33 27.30 11.13
CA GLU A 386 23.73 26.90 12.40
C GLU A 386 23.35 25.41 12.35
N THR A 387 23.30 24.77 13.50
CA THR A 387 22.95 23.36 13.64
C THR A 387 21.50 23.23 14.09
N TYR A 388 20.74 22.39 13.40
CA TYR A 388 19.35 22.07 13.68
C TYR A 388 19.20 20.58 13.99
N HIS A 389 18.17 20.25 14.78
CA HIS A 389 17.79 18.88 15.04
C HIS A 389 16.49 18.54 14.28
N LEU A 390 16.48 17.37 13.65
CA LEU A 390 15.35 16.89 12.89
C LEU A 390 14.98 15.49 13.37
N GLY A 391 13.68 15.25 13.66
CA GLY A 391 13.13 13.94 13.97
C GLY A 391 12.40 13.36 12.77
N CYS A 392 12.69 12.12 12.41
CA CYS A 392 12.01 11.43 11.32
C CYS A 392 11.88 9.94 11.57
N MET A 393 11.08 9.26 10.75
CA MET A 393 11.04 7.81 10.76
C MET A 393 12.33 7.21 10.20
N SER A 394 12.85 6.17 10.84
CA SER A 394 14.11 5.49 10.45
C SER A 394 14.09 4.98 9.00
N TYR A 395 12.91 4.67 8.45
CA TYR A 395 12.75 4.23 7.06
C TYR A 395 13.37 5.20 6.04
N LEU A 396 13.25 6.52 6.24
CA LEU A 396 13.81 7.53 5.31
C LEU A 396 15.33 7.41 5.13
N THR A 397 16.02 7.00 6.19
CA THR A 397 17.48 6.78 6.16
C THR A 397 17.82 5.40 5.59
N VAL A 398 17.02 4.38 5.91
CA VAL A 398 17.25 2.99 5.45
C VAL A 398 17.16 2.87 3.93
N VAL A 399 16.18 3.54 3.32
CA VAL A 399 15.98 3.51 1.85
C VAL A 399 16.66 4.65 1.10
N ASP A 400 17.51 5.43 1.79
CA ASP A 400 18.21 6.61 1.22
C ASP A 400 17.24 7.60 0.50
N ALA A 401 16.02 7.70 1.02
CA ALA A 401 14.99 8.54 0.42
C ALA A 401 15.30 10.03 0.52
N VAL A 402 16.02 10.43 1.56
CA VAL A 402 16.44 11.80 1.86
C VAL A 402 17.97 11.82 2.02
N PRO A 403 18.72 12.06 0.96
CA PRO A 403 20.21 12.00 0.99
C PRO A 403 20.86 12.96 1.99
N GLU A 404 20.13 13.97 2.46
CA GLU A 404 20.56 14.88 3.52
C GLU A 404 20.64 14.19 4.90
N LEU A 405 19.96 13.05 5.06
CA LEU A 405 19.89 12.25 6.30
C LEU A 405 20.82 11.04 6.20
N ASP A 406 22.11 11.30 6.07
CA ASP A 406 23.12 10.22 6.05
C ASP A 406 23.39 9.67 7.48
N PRO A 407 24.04 8.48 7.60
CA PRO A 407 24.35 7.89 8.91
C PRO A 407 25.22 8.79 9.81
N ASP A 408 26.02 9.71 9.24
CA ASP A 408 26.89 10.61 10.02
C ASP A 408 26.07 11.72 10.71
N THR A 409 24.84 11.98 10.25
CA THR A 409 23.94 12.95 10.87
C THR A 409 23.11 12.36 12.00
N HIS A 410 22.98 11.04 12.07
CA HIS A 410 22.18 10.34 13.10
C HIS A 410 22.74 10.56 14.50
N VAL A 411 21.89 10.87 15.47
CA VAL A 411 22.26 11.18 16.85
C VAL A 411 21.67 10.17 17.83
N ASP A 412 20.38 9.82 17.66
CA ASP A 412 19.65 8.98 18.60
C ASP A 412 18.43 8.31 17.92
N SER A 413 17.96 7.20 18.51
CA SER A 413 16.72 6.51 18.14
C SER A 413 15.84 6.39 19.39
N LEU A 414 14.66 7.01 19.35
CA LEU A 414 13.79 7.23 20.50
C LEU A 414 12.67 6.18 20.66
N GLY A 415 12.82 5.02 20.01
CA GLY A 415 11.85 3.93 20.08
C GLY A 415 10.77 4.00 18.97
N PRO A 416 9.71 3.18 19.09
CA PRO A 416 8.74 3.01 18.02
C PRO A 416 7.98 4.31 17.67
N GLN A 417 7.91 4.62 16.38
CA GLN A 417 7.27 5.85 15.89
C GLN A 417 5.80 6.00 16.34
N HIS A 418 5.03 4.90 16.34
CA HIS A 418 3.60 4.91 16.67
C HIS A 418 3.33 5.33 18.14
N GLU A 419 4.27 5.08 19.07
CA GLU A 419 4.13 5.51 20.45
C GLU A 419 4.16 7.03 20.59
N HIS A 420 5.01 7.70 19.80
CA HIS A 420 5.08 9.17 19.74
C HIS A 420 3.81 9.76 19.13
N VAL A 421 3.27 9.13 18.08
CA VAL A 421 2.01 9.55 17.46
C VAL A 421 0.84 9.35 18.42
N LEU A 422 0.77 8.21 19.13
CA LEU A 422 -0.24 7.95 20.17
C LEU A 422 -0.19 9.01 21.30
N ALA A 423 1.00 9.37 21.75
CA ALA A 423 1.18 10.40 22.77
C ALA A 423 0.70 11.77 22.28
N ALA A 424 1.05 12.19 21.06
CA ALA A 424 0.63 13.46 20.48
C ALA A 424 -0.90 13.53 20.29
N VAL A 425 -1.51 12.47 19.75
CA VAL A 425 -2.97 12.39 19.58
C VAL A 425 -3.69 12.42 20.92
N SER A 426 -3.19 11.68 21.94
CA SER A 426 -3.79 11.68 23.27
C SER A 426 -3.73 13.05 23.93
N ASN A 427 -2.67 13.82 23.71
CA ASN A 427 -2.56 15.21 24.19
C ASN A 427 -3.59 16.10 23.47
N ARG A 428 -3.69 16.02 22.15
CA ARG A 428 -4.63 16.82 21.37
C ARG A 428 -6.09 16.53 21.74
N VAL A 429 -6.43 15.29 22.00
CA VAL A 429 -7.78 14.90 22.47
C VAL A 429 -8.05 15.50 23.85
N ARG A 430 -7.08 15.45 24.77
CA ARG A 430 -7.23 16.04 26.11
C ARG A 430 -7.43 17.55 26.07
N GLU A 431 -6.70 18.25 25.22
CA GLU A 431 -6.82 19.71 25.04
C GLU A 431 -8.19 20.10 24.45
N ALA A 432 -8.73 19.26 23.57
CA ALA A 432 -10.03 19.45 22.94
C ALA A 432 -11.22 19.14 23.87
N ALA A 433 -10.99 18.45 25.00
CA ALA A 433 -12.04 18.06 25.95
C ALA A 433 -12.62 19.30 26.66
N PRO A 434 -13.96 19.51 26.65
CA PRO A 434 -14.58 20.63 27.36
C PRO A 434 -14.36 20.47 28.88
N GLY A 435 -13.44 21.24 29.45
CA GLY A 435 -13.14 21.26 30.88
C GLY A 435 -11.65 21.29 31.27
N ALA A 436 -10.70 21.27 30.34
CA ALA A 436 -9.26 21.41 30.59
C ALA A 436 -8.82 22.88 30.78
N GLY A 437 -9.76 23.79 31.10
CA GLY A 437 -9.51 25.18 31.40
C GLY A 437 -9.22 25.39 32.89
N THR A 438 -7.93 25.53 33.24
CA THR A 438 -7.34 26.32 34.33
C THR A 438 -8.10 26.35 35.66
N ASP A 439 -7.72 25.49 36.60
CA ASP A 439 -7.75 25.78 38.01
C ASP A 439 -6.40 26.46 38.41
N GLU A 440 -6.16 27.65 37.87
CA GLU A 440 -5.20 28.63 38.36
C GLU A 440 -5.93 29.68 39.14
N THR A 441 -6.38 29.35 40.36
CA THR A 441 -6.56 30.38 41.44
C THR A 441 -6.73 29.69 42.80
N ALA A 442 -5.68 29.62 43.60
CA ALA A 442 -5.66 29.93 45.00
C ALA A 442 -4.21 29.98 45.53
#